data_aff4785129ca367ad3956049b49d412f
#
_entry.id   aff4785129ca367ad3956049b49d412f
#
_cell.length_a   1.000
_cell.length_b   1.000
_cell.length_c   1.000
_cell.angle_alpha   90.00
_cell.angle_beta   90.00
_cell.angle_gamma   90.00
#
_symmetry.space_group_name_H-M   'P 1'
#
loop_
_entity.id
_entity.type
_entity.pdbx_description
1 polymer ?
#
loop_
_entity_poly.entity_id
_entity_poly.type
_entity_poly.pdbx_seq_one_letter_code
_entity_poly.pdbx_strand_id
1 'polypeptide(L)'
;MNRKYQPCALAIVAMLSTHAYAQHYGAWGNAVPAPGINSAAAEGCPIEAPDGQNLYFMSTRNGGMDNWRASWNAASRSWDNVTNLGTPANSPTAADYCPTPLPGKWLLFVSSRQNAEDCAGCKAMLPPPPGSPPAGDLFLTRENPAHGWETPVDLGGYADGGPNTRGSEYSPSVVETAEGTFLYFSSDGYPDSRGQDIYVSRQRADGSFGPGVRVAELSTDAADLMPNVRRDGLEIVFSSNRTSADPRNQDIWYATRPDTASPWTVRGRIENPDINTLDGAETRATLSADGTRLYFGRKHFAQVPADPGDVYVSTRVKLTGSSGL
;
A
#
# COMPACT_ATOMS: atom_id res chain seq x y z
N MET A 1 14.66 -8.79 70.51
CA MET A 1 13.80 -9.05 69.35
C MET A 1 14.62 -8.92 68.07
N ASN A 2 15.14 -10.07 67.56
CA ASN A 2 15.99 -10.09 66.39
C ASN A 2 15.12 -10.31 65.12
N ARG A 3 15.01 -9.29 64.26
CA ARG A 3 14.45 -9.44 62.91
C ARG A 3 15.54 -9.92 61.97
N LYS A 4 15.41 -11.15 61.47
CA LYS A 4 16.22 -11.72 60.44
C LYS A 4 15.83 -11.12 59.06
N TYR A 5 16.78 -10.51 58.36
CA TYR A 5 16.64 -10.12 56.99
C TYR A 5 16.73 -11.39 56.09
N GLN A 6 15.68 -11.66 55.31
CA GLN A 6 15.77 -12.61 54.21
C GLN A 6 16.24 -11.89 52.94
N PRO A 7 17.20 -12.43 52.19
CA PRO A 7 17.60 -11.87 50.92
C PRO A 7 16.58 -12.22 49.85
N CYS A 8 16.02 -11.21 49.17
CA CYS A 8 15.24 -11.35 47.97
C CYS A 8 16.18 -11.85 46.82
N ALA A 9 15.96 -13.06 46.34
CA ALA A 9 16.62 -13.54 45.13
C ALA A 9 16.04 -12.80 43.91
N LEU A 10 16.87 -11.98 43.26
CA LEU A 10 16.57 -11.33 41.98
C LEU A 10 16.63 -12.42 40.90
N ALA A 11 15.48 -12.87 40.40
CA ALA A 11 15.43 -13.71 39.20
C ALA A 11 15.76 -12.84 37.98
N ILE A 12 16.96 -13.03 37.43
CA ILE A 12 17.33 -12.48 36.13
C ILE A 12 16.60 -13.32 35.08
N VAL A 13 15.49 -12.77 34.57
CA VAL A 13 14.86 -13.31 33.35
C VAL A 13 15.76 -12.91 32.17
N ALA A 14 16.55 -13.86 31.68
CA ALA A 14 17.27 -13.70 30.43
C ALA A 14 16.20 -13.61 29.31
N MET A 15 15.94 -12.41 28.81
CA MET A 15 15.21 -12.25 27.56
C MET A 15 16.10 -12.80 26.44
N LEU A 16 15.77 -13.99 25.96
CA LEU A 16 16.29 -14.49 24.69
C LEU A 16 15.75 -13.58 23.60
N SER A 17 16.57 -12.65 23.15
CA SER A 17 16.30 -11.90 21.92
C SER A 17 16.32 -12.93 20.77
N THR A 18 15.14 -13.36 20.33
CA THR A 18 15.01 -14.05 19.06
C THR A 18 15.37 -13.04 17.97
N HIS A 19 16.58 -13.08 17.49
CA HIS A 19 16.95 -12.37 16.28
C HIS A 19 16.08 -12.95 15.17
N ALA A 20 15.09 -12.20 14.73
CA ALA A 20 14.33 -12.52 13.53
C ALA A 20 15.34 -12.50 12.37
N TYR A 21 15.75 -13.66 11.90
CA TYR A 21 16.55 -13.75 10.70
C TYR A 21 15.78 -13.10 9.56
N ALA A 22 16.38 -12.06 8.95
CA ALA A 22 15.81 -11.43 7.78
C ALA A 22 15.48 -12.51 6.75
N GLN A 23 14.21 -12.62 6.37
CA GLN A 23 13.78 -13.61 5.41
C GLN A 23 14.42 -13.32 4.06
N HIS A 24 15.24 -14.23 3.55
CA HIS A 24 15.86 -14.09 2.25
C HIS A 24 14.93 -14.61 1.15
N TYR A 25 14.88 -13.90 0.03
CA TYR A 25 14.09 -14.24 -1.14
C TYR A 25 14.96 -14.34 -2.37
N GLY A 26 14.59 -15.21 -3.31
CA GLY A 26 15.15 -15.25 -4.64
C GLY A 26 14.72 -14.06 -5.50
N ALA A 27 15.23 -14.01 -6.72
CA ALA A 27 14.80 -13.03 -7.71
C ALA A 27 13.32 -13.21 -8.07
N TRP A 28 12.68 -12.12 -8.49
CA TRP A 28 11.34 -12.17 -9.04
C TRP A 28 11.33 -12.90 -10.39
N GLY A 29 10.35 -13.79 -10.59
CA GLY A 29 10.07 -14.43 -11.85
C GLY A 29 9.33 -13.51 -12.82
N ASN A 30 8.94 -14.06 -13.98
CA ASN A 30 8.19 -13.32 -14.98
C ASN A 30 6.83 -12.88 -14.45
N ALA A 31 6.40 -11.69 -14.84
CA ALA A 31 5.07 -11.22 -14.53
C ALA A 31 4.06 -11.74 -15.55
N VAL A 32 2.90 -12.15 -15.06
CA VAL A 32 1.77 -12.60 -15.86
C VAL A 32 0.50 -11.84 -15.47
N PRO A 33 -0.49 -11.68 -16.38
CA PRO A 33 -1.79 -11.14 -16.00
C PRO A 33 -2.36 -11.91 -14.81
N ALA A 34 -2.91 -11.20 -13.80
CA ALA A 34 -3.51 -11.86 -12.64
C ALA A 34 -4.73 -12.70 -13.05
N PRO A 35 -4.70 -14.02 -12.83
CA PRO A 35 -5.73 -14.91 -13.40
C PRO A 35 -7.10 -14.63 -12.77
N GLY A 36 -8.11 -14.37 -13.61
CA GLY A 36 -9.50 -14.14 -13.23
C GLY A 36 -9.83 -12.70 -12.81
N ILE A 37 -8.87 -11.76 -12.87
CA ILE A 37 -9.08 -10.37 -12.43
C ILE A 37 -9.42 -9.46 -13.61
N ASN A 38 -8.61 -9.47 -14.66
CA ASN A 38 -8.65 -8.48 -15.74
C ASN A 38 -9.90 -8.63 -16.62
N SER A 39 -10.39 -7.51 -17.15
CA SER A 39 -11.54 -7.39 -18.03
C SER A 39 -11.23 -6.46 -19.21
N ALA A 40 -12.23 -6.02 -19.95
CA ALA A 40 -12.06 -4.99 -20.99
C ALA A 40 -12.00 -3.55 -20.40
N ALA A 41 -12.20 -3.41 -19.08
CA ALA A 41 -12.11 -2.14 -18.36
C ALA A 41 -10.70 -1.94 -17.76
N ALA A 42 -10.47 -0.79 -17.13
CA ALA A 42 -9.23 -0.57 -16.39
C ALA A 42 -9.28 -1.29 -15.04
N GLU A 43 -8.22 -2.03 -14.72
CA GLU A 43 -7.96 -2.62 -13.42
C GLU A 43 -6.63 -2.13 -12.87
N GLY A 44 -6.59 -1.86 -11.54
CA GLY A 44 -5.38 -1.40 -10.86
C GLY A 44 -5.46 -1.48 -9.36
N CYS A 45 -4.47 -0.95 -8.67
CA CYS A 45 -4.40 -0.94 -7.21
C CYS A 45 -4.62 -2.32 -6.55
N PRO A 46 -4.03 -3.41 -7.05
CA PRO A 46 -4.24 -4.73 -6.47
C PRO A 46 -3.59 -4.84 -5.09
N ILE A 47 -4.24 -5.55 -4.18
CA ILE A 47 -3.67 -5.95 -2.89
C ILE A 47 -4.32 -7.24 -2.38
N GLU A 48 -3.49 -8.21 -2.03
CA GLU A 48 -3.94 -9.44 -1.40
C GLU A 48 -4.24 -9.18 0.07
N ALA A 49 -5.39 -9.67 0.55
CA ALA A 49 -5.73 -9.58 1.95
C ALA A 49 -4.75 -10.38 2.82
N PRO A 50 -4.55 -10.00 4.10
CA PRO A 50 -3.59 -10.68 4.98
C PRO A 50 -3.82 -12.18 5.18
N ASP A 51 -5.02 -12.67 4.91
CA ASP A 51 -5.39 -14.09 4.99
C ASP A 51 -5.06 -14.88 3.70
N GLY A 52 -4.68 -14.18 2.61
CA GLY A 52 -4.39 -14.78 1.32
C GLY A 52 -5.62 -15.33 0.57
N GLN A 53 -6.83 -15.09 1.07
CA GLN A 53 -8.06 -15.63 0.50
C GLN A 53 -8.79 -14.67 -0.43
N ASN A 54 -8.49 -13.38 -0.32
CA ASN A 54 -9.12 -12.34 -1.11
C ASN A 54 -8.08 -11.43 -1.74
N LEU A 55 -8.34 -10.98 -2.98
CA LEU A 55 -7.65 -9.88 -3.65
C LEU A 55 -8.62 -8.71 -3.75
N TYR A 56 -8.19 -7.57 -3.29
CA TYR A 56 -8.88 -6.31 -3.49
C TYR A 56 -8.19 -5.52 -4.59
N PHE A 57 -8.96 -4.78 -5.38
CA PHE A 57 -8.42 -4.00 -6.49
C PHE A 57 -9.41 -2.91 -6.91
N MET A 58 -8.97 -1.96 -7.69
CA MET A 58 -9.82 -0.98 -8.36
C MET A 58 -10.18 -1.48 -9.75
N SER A 59 -11.44 -1.26 -10.17
CA SER A 59 -11.85 -1.48 -11.55
C SER A 59 -12.90 -0.45 -12.00
N THR A 60 -12.87 -0.13 -13.30
CA THR A 60 -13.83 0.78 -13.94
C THR A 60 -14.96 0.03 -14.68
N ARG A 61 -15.12 -1.28 -14.47
CA ARG A 61 -16.11 -2.12 -15.20
C ARG A 61 -17.58 -1.75 -14.96
N ASN A 62 -17.87 -0.93 -13.93
CA ASN A 62 -19.19 -0.34 -13.67
C ASN A 62 -19.32 1.11 -14.16
N GLY A 63 -18.34 1.65 -14.88
CA GLY A 63 -18.35 3.00 -15.43
C GLY A 63 -17.69 4.07 -14.55
N GLY A 64 -17.37 3.76 -13.29
CA GLY A 64 -16.59 4.59 -12.35
C GLY A 64 -15.42 3.83 -11.78
N MET A 65 -14.50 4.52 -11.09
CA MET A 65 -13.46 3.85 -10.31
C MET A 65 -14.08 3.36 -9.00
N ASP A 66 -14.22 2.05 -8.88
CA ASP A 66 -14.78 1.38 -7.71
C ASP A 66 -13.79 0.37 -7.12
N ASN A 67 -13.89 0.13 -5.82
CA ASN A 67 -13.21 -0.97 -5.15
C ASN A 67 -13.96 -2.30 -5.36
N TRP A 68 -13.22 -3.33 -5.71
CA TRP A 68 -13.70 -4.68 -5.99
C TRP A 68 -12.98 -5.69 -5.13
N ARG A 69 -13.56 -6.87 -4.99
CA ARG A 69 -12.98 -8.02 -4.31
C ARG A 69 -13.16 -9.27 -5.16
N ALA A 70 -12.16 -10.16 -5.13
CA ALA A 70 -12.21 -11.50 -5.68
C ALA A 70 -11.73 -12.51 -4.62
N SER A 71 -12.20 -13.76 -4.70
CA SER A 71 -11.81 -14.85 -3.80
C SER A 71 -10.87 -15.81 -4.49
N TRP A 72 -9.84 -16.31 -3.79
CA TRP A 72 -8.93 -17.31 -4.35
C TRP A 72 -9.60 -18.68 -4.47
N ASN A 73 -9.55 -19.24 -5.66
CA ASN A 73 -9.98 -20.62 -5.94
C ASN A 73 -8.73 -21.50 -6.16
N ALA A 74 -8.44 -22.36 -5.19
CA ALA A 74 -7.29 -23.24 -5.24
C ALA A 74 -7.39 -24.33 -6.32
N ALA A 75 -8.61 -24.72 -6.72
CA ALA A 75 -8.82 -25.76 -7.73
C ALA A 75 -8.53 -25.25 -9.14
N SER A 76 -8.98 -24.04 -9.48
CA SER A 76 -8.70 -23.38 -10.77
C SER A 76 -7.39 -22.59 -10.76
N ARG A 77 -6.82 -22.33 -9.58
CA ARG A 77 -5.64 -21.46 -9.37
C ARG A 77 -5.87 -20.06 -9.96
N SER A 78 -7.06 -19.52 -9.74
CA SER A 78 -7.50 -18.20 -10.20
C SER A 78 -8.27 -17.46 -9.11
N TRP A 79 -8.44 -16.16 -9.33
CA TRP A 79 -9.33 -15.33 -8.52
C TRP A 79 -10.74 -15.40 -9.12
N ASP A 80 -11.69 -15.88 -8.33
CA ASP A 80 -13.09 -16.04 -8.73
C ASP A 80 -14.00 -15.12 -7.93
N ASN A 81 -15.31 -15.12 -8.23
CA ASN A 81 -16.32 -14.34 -7.51
C ASN A 81 -15.99 -12.84 -7.44
N VAL A 82 -15.56 -12.28 -8.57
CA VAL A 82 -15.27 -10.86 -8.69
C VAL A 82 -16.51 -10.03 -8.41
N THR A 83 -16.49 -9.24 -7.33
CA THR A 83 -17.67 -8.53 -6.83
C THR A 83 -17.31 -7.08 -6.49
N ASN A 84 -18.14 -6.13 -6.96
CA ASN A 84 -18.09 -4.74 -6.51
C ASN A 84 -18.44 -4.66 -5.02
N LEU A 85 -17.72 -3.85 -4.25
CA LEU A 85 -18.01 -3.72 -2.81
C LEU A 85 -19.35 -3.02 -2.54
N GLY A 86 -19.85 -2.26 -3.51
CA GLY A 86 -21.14 -1.58 -3.42
C GLY A 86 -21.18 -0.42 -2.43
N THR A 87 -22.31 0.23 -2.34
CA THR A 87 -22.58 1.34 -1.41
C THR A 87 -22.76 0.80 0.01
N PRO A 88 -22.21 1.47 1.05
CA PRO A 88 -21.55 2.79 0.99
C PRO A 88 -20.02 2.75 0.81
N ALA A 89 -19.38 1.57 0.75
CA ALA A 89 -17.94 1.47 0.55
C ALA A 89 -17.52 2.20 -0.74
N ASN A 90 -18.21 1.92 -1.85
CA ASN A 90 -18.11 2.70 -3.07
C ASN A 90 -19.17 3.80 -3.09
N SER A 91 -18.79 5.00 -3.47
CA SER A 91 -19.68 6.13 -3.66
C SER A 91 -20.34 6.09 -5.05
N PRO A 92 -21.60 6.42 -5.18
CA PRO A 92 -22.23 6.52 -6.51
C PRO A 92 -21.74 7.73 -7.32
N THR A 93 -21.01 8.67 -6.72
CA THR A 93 -20.66 9.97 -7.34
C THR A 93 -19.17 10.31 -7.25
N ALA A 94 -18.38 9.52 -6.55
CA ALA A 94 -16.94 9.74 -6.38
C ALA A 94 -16.15 8.52 -6.88
N ALA A 95 -14.86 8.72 -7.16
CA ALA A 95 -13.94 7.64 -7.42
C ALA A 95 -13.45 7.05 -6.09
N ASP A 96 -13.48 5.72 -5.99
CA ASP A 96 -13.01 4.96 -4.83
C ASP A 96 -11.99 3.92 -5.30
N TYR A 97 -10.75 4.01 -4.79
CA TYR A 97 -9.65 3.22 -5.34
C TYR A 97 -8.55 2.92 -4.31
N CYS A 98 -7.57 2.12 -4.71
CA CYS A 98 -6.44 1.68 -3.89
C CYS A 98 -6.86 1.11 -2.52
N PRO A 99 -7.73 0.08 -2.51
CA PRO A 99 -8.18 -0.54 -1.28
C PRO A 99 -7.02 -1.20 -0.54
N THR A 100 -7.06 -1.19 0.78
CA THR A 100 -6.10 -1.85 1.68
C THR A 100 -6.86 -2.55 2.79
N PRO A 101 -7.09 -3.87 2.65
CA PRO A 101 -7.78 -4.67 3.66
C PRO A 101 -6.94 -4.80 4.93
N LEU A 102 -7.57 -4.60 6.09
CA LEU A 102 -6.96 -4.68 7.40
C LEU A 102 -7.62 -5.79 8.23
N PRO A 103 -6.96 -6.27 9.31
CA PRO A 103 -7.57 -7.21 10.25
C PRO A 103 -8.91 -6.70 10.80
N GLY A 104 -9.83 -7.61 11.16
CA GLY A 104 -11.14 -7.25 11.73
C GLY A 104 -12.14 -6.72 10.70
N LYS A 105 -11.94 -7.04 9.40
CA LYS A 105 -12.79 -6.62 8.27
C LYS A 105 -12.80 -5.11 8.01
N TRP A 106 -11.76 -4.41 8.44
CA TRP A 106 -11.55 -3.01 8.07
C TRP A 106 -11.00 -2.89 6.65
N LEU A 107 -11.34 -1.81 5.99
CA LEU A 107 -10.82 -1.43 4.69
C LEU A 107 -10.43 0.04 4.70
N LEU A 108 -9.17 0.31 4.46
CA LEU A 108 -8.62 1.63 4.21
C LEU A 108 -8.53 1.81 2.69
N PHE A 109 -8.90 2.97 2.16
CA PHE A 109 -8.89 3.22 0.71
C PHE A 109 -8.82 4.71 0.42
N VAL A 110 -8.64 5.06 -0.84
CA VAL A 110 -8.67 6.44 -1.33
C VAL A 110 -10.05 6.73 -1.90
N SER A 111 -10.59 7.90 -1.60
CA SER A 111 -11.85 8.37 -2.16
C SER A 111 -11.78 9.84 -2.56
N SER A 112 -12.35 10.17 -3.71
CA SER A 112 -12.55 11.56 -4.14
C SER A 112 -13.85 12.16 -3.60
N ARG A 113 -14.45 11.58 -2.56
CA ARG A 113 -15.55 12.17 -1.81
C ARG A 113 -15.08 13.51 -1.25
N GLN A 114 -15.88 14.55 -1.45
CA GLN A 114 -15.52 15.83 -0.90
C GLN A 114 -15.47 15.77 0.62
N ASN A 115 -14.32 16.12 1.16
CA ASN A 115 -14.19 16.50 2.55
C ASN A 115 -14.45 17.97 2.67
N ALA A 116 -15.22 18.33 3.68
CA ALA A 116 -15.72 19.69 3.87
C ALA A 116 -14.61 20.69 4.32
N GLU A 117 -13.34 20.32 4.38
CA GLU A 117 -12.38 21.12 5.09
C GLU A 117 -11.27 21.71 4.23
N ASP A 118 -11.43 22.99 4.00
CA ASP A 118 -10.39 23.89 3.56
C ASP A 118 -9.27 24.02 4.60
N CYS A 119 -8.20 23.30 4.40
CA CYS A 119 -6.99 23.42 5.21
C CYS A 119 -6.29 24.76 4.95
N ALA A 120 -6.32 25.68 5.91
CA ALA A 120 -5.57 26.93 5.82
C ALA A 120 -4.06 26.63 5.85
N GLY A 121 -3.36 26.92 4.75
CA GLY A 121 -1.91 26.73 4.61
C GLY A 121 -1.49 25.49 3.82
N CYS A 122 -2.39 24.60 3.45
CA CYS A 122 -2.10 23.55 2.49
C CYS A 122 -1.87 24.13 1.07
N LYS A 123 -1.07 23.44 0.26
CA LYS A 123 -0.90 23.83 -1.13
C LYS A 123 -2.22 23.68 -1.87
N ALA A 124 -2.52 24.64 -2.75
CA ALA A 124 -3.68 24.52 -3.64
C ALA A 124 -3.54 23.25 -4.48
N MET A 125 -4.64 22.50 -4.63
CA MET A 125 -4.67 21.36 -5.54
C MET A 125 -4.25 21.82 -6.95
N LEU A 126 -3.18 21.21 -7.47
CA LEU A 126 -2.91 21.24 -8.89
C LEU A 126 -3.89 20.28 -9.57
N PRO A 127 -4.45 20.63 -10.73
CA PRO A 127 -5.24 19.67 -11.48
C PRO A 127 -4.35 18.44 -11.76
N PRO A 128 -4.85 17.21 -11.49
CA PRO A 128 -4.08 16.01 -11.76
C PRO A 128 -3.71 15.94 -13.24
N PRO A 129 -2.56 15.38 -13.59
CA PRO A 129 -2.18 15.16 -14.99
C PRO A 129 -3.30 14.41 -15.72
N PRO A 130 -3.52 14.69 -17.03
CA PRO A 130 -4.53 13.96 -17.80
C PRO A 130 -4.35 12.45 -17.70
N GLY A 131 -5.41 11.74 -17.30
CA GLY A 131 -5.42 10.28 -17.14
C GLY A 131 -4.97 9.78 -15.75
N SER A 132 -4.65 10.69 -14.82
CA SER A 132 -4.49 10.35 -13.40
C SER A 132 -5.85 10.18 -12.73
N PRO A 133 -5.94 9.38 -11.65
CA PRO A 133 -7.11 9.37 -10.78
C PRO A 133 -7.43 10.78 -10.27
N PRO A 134 -8.70 11.09 -9.97
CA PRO A 134 -9.04 12.32 -9.25
C PRO A 134 -8.26 12.39 -7.93
N ALA A 135 -7.99 13.61 -7.47
CA ALA A 135 -7.46 13.80 -6.13
C ALA A 135 -8.40 13.15 -5.10
N GLY A 136 -7.82 12.54 -4.09
CA GLY A 136 -8.59 11.83 -3.07
C GLY A 136 -7.89 11.82 -1.73
N ASP A 137 -8.68 11.56 -0.71
CA ASP A 137 -8.29 11.44 0.68
C ASP A 137 -8.37 10.00 1.16
N LEU A 138 -7.76 9.72 2.31
CA LEU A 138 -7.78 8.42 2.96
C LEU A 138 -9.04 8.25 3.79
N PHE A 139 -9.81 7.19 3.50
CA PHE A 139 -11.04 6.82 4.17
C PHE A 139 -10.95 5.43 4.77
N LEU A 140 -11.62 5.21 5.88
CA LEU A 140 -11.73 3.93 6.58
C LEU A 140 -13.18 3.49 6.65
N THR A 141 -13.45 2.21 6.33
CA THR A 141 -14.75 1.58 6.52
C THR A 141 -14.58 0.17 7.10
N ARG A 142 -15.68 -0.46 7.48
CA ARG A 142 -15.69 -1.81 8.01
C ARG A 142 -16.83 -2.63 7.40
N GLU A 143 -16.55 -3.89 7.07
CA GLU A 143 -17.59 -4.81 6.65
C GLU A 143 -18.26 -5.43 7.89
N ASN A 144 -19.57 -5.16 8.03
CA ASN A 144 -20.40 -5.78 9.06
C ASN A 144 -21.11 -7.01 8.48
N PRO A 145 -21.00 -8.19 9.10
CA PRO A 145 -21.61 -9.40 8.57
C PRO A 145 -23.14 -9.36 8.42
N ALA A 146 -23.82 -8.50 9.19
CA ALA A 146 -25.28 -8.43 9.20
C ALA A 146 -25.87 -7.48 8.16
N HIS A 147 -25.15 -6.42 7.78
CA HIS A 147 -25.69 -5.34 6.91
C HIS A 147 -24.69 -4.78 5.89
N GLY A 148 -23.56 -5.45 5.68
CA GLY A 148 -22.57 -5.05 4.69
C GLY A 148 -21.62 -3.94 5.18
N TRP A 149 -21.15 -3.09 4.28
CA TRP A 149 -20.19 -2.04 4.60
C TRP A 149 -20.81 -0.92 5.44
N GLU A 150 -20.08 -0.44 6.41
CA GLU A 150 -20.41 0.76 7.17
C GLU A 150 -20.10 2.01 6.33
N THR A 151 -20.71 3.17 6.67
CA THR A 151 -20.39 4.44 6.01
C THR A 151 -18.92 4.77 6.23
N PRO A 152 -18.14 5.00 5.16
CA PRO A 152 -16.75 5.36 5.29
C PRO A 152 -16.54 6.66 6.06
N VAL A 153 -15.50 6.67 6.89
CA VAL A 153 -15.08 7.81 7.70
C VAL A 153 -13.74 8.30 7.17
N ASP A 154 -13.62 9.60 7.01
CA ASP A 154 -12.40 10.32 6.71
C ASP A 154 -11.37 10.14 7.84
N LEU A 155 -10.08 9.98 7.50
CA LEU A 155 -9.01 9.89 8.52
C LEU A 155 -8.68 11.23 9.17
N GLY A 156 -9.26 12.33 8.71
CA GLY A 156 -9.10 13.69 9.22
C GLY A 156 -8.07 14.51 8.46
N GLY A 157 -8.35 15.81 8.35
CA GLY A 157 -7.50 16.78 7.66
C GLY A 157 -6.24 17.12 8.42
N TYR A 158 -5.20 17.53 7.69
CA TYR A 158 -3.91 17.97 8.26
C TYR A 158 -4.04 19.08 9.30
N ALA A 159 -4.95 20.04 9.06
CA ALA A 159 -5.20 21.14 9.99
C ALA A 159 -5.74 20.67 11.35
N ASP A 160 -6.49 19.56 11.35
CA ASP A 160 -7.06 18.94 12.56
C ASP A 160 -6.16 17.84 13.14
N GLY A 161 -4.97 17.74 12.58
CA GLY A 161 -3.96 16.77 13.02
C GLY A 161 -4.13 15.38 12.43
N GLY A 162 -4.86 15.22 11.34
CA GLY A 162 -4.99 13.99 10.55
C GLY A 162 -3.97 13.90 9.40
N PRO A 163 -4.01 12.83 8.59
CA PRO A 163 -3.08 12.61 7.50
C PRO A 163 -3.48 13.27 6.18
N ASN A 164 -4.77 13.59 5.95
CA ASN A 164 -5.27 14.11 4.69
C ASN A 164 -4.93 15.60 4.50
N THR A 165 -4.60 16.00 3.28
CA THR A 165 -4.23 17.36 2.92
C THR A 165 -5.16 17.92 1.85
N ARG A 166 -4.91 19.13 1.35
CA ARG A 166 -5.58 19.64 0.14
C ARG A 166 -5.05 19.04 -1.15
N GLY A 167 -3.95 18.32 -1.09
CA GLY A 167 -3.38 17.59 -2.21
C GLY A 167 -4.10 16.27 -2.41
N SER A 168 -3.36 15.30 -2.90
CA SER A 168 -3.86 13.96 -3.13
C SER A 168 -3.09 12.98 -2.28
N GLU A 169 -3.80 12.21 -1.48
CA GLU A 169 -3.27 11.07 -0.76
C GLU A 169 -3.54 9.80 -1.54
N TYR A 170 -2.50 8.99 -1.78
CA TYR A 170 -2.63 7.75 -2.55
C TYR A 170 -2.09 6.54 -1.81
N SER A 171 -2.72 5.41 -2.09
CA SER A 171 -2.17 4.07 -1.87
C SER A 171 -1.72 3.80 -0.44
N PRO A 172 -2.64 3.83 0.52
CA PRO A 172 -2.32 3.54 1.91
C PRO A 172 -1.76 2.13 2.08
N SER A 173 -0.81 1.96 3.00
CA SER A 173 -0.23 0.70 3.41
C SER A 173 0.00 0.71 4.91
N VAL A 174 -0.63 -0.19 5.63
CA VAL A 174 -0.52 -0.27 7.09
C VAL A 174 0.38 -1.43 7.48
N VAL A 175 1.30 -1.17 8.40
CA VAL A 175 2.16 -2.19 9.00
C VAL A 175 2.16 -2.05 10.51
N GLU A 176 2.06 -3.18 11.20
CA GLU A 176 2.19 -3.29 12.65
C GLU A 176 3.56 -3.85 12.99
N THR A 177 4.28 -3.15 13.87
CA THR A 177 5.64 -3.49 14.31
C THR A 177 5.74 -3.42 15.82
N ALA A 178 6.89 -3.77 16.39
CA ALA A 178 7.15 -3.63 17.82
C ALA A 178 7.09 -2.17 18.30
N GLU A 179 7.37 -1.21 17.40
CA GLU A 179 7.35 0.23 17.68
C GLU A 179 5.95 0.84 17.58
N GLY A 180 4.96 0.10 17.06
CA GLY A 180 3.58 0.52 16.88
C GLY A 180 3.01 0.22 15.49
N THR A 181 1.86 0.80 15.20
CA THR A 181 1.20 0.72 13.90
C THR A 181 1.52 1.96 13.07
N PHE A 182 1.93 1.77 11.83
CA PHE A 182 2.33 2.82 10.92
C PHE A 182 1.53 2.75 9.62
N LEU A 183 1.09 3.90 9.16
CA LEU A 183 0.42 4.11 7.87
C LEU A 183 1.41 4.80 6.93
N TYR A 184 1.82 4.11 5.86
CA TYR A 184 2.55 4.67 4.74
C TYR A 184 1.57 5.05 3.63
N PHE A 185 1.81 6.17 2.98
CA PHE A 185 1.00 6.67 1.86
C PHE A 185 1.84 7.65 1.04
N SER A 186 1.39 8.04 -0.13
CA SER A 186 2.01 9.15 -0.87
C SER A 186 1.11 10.36 -0.91
N SER A 187 1.71 11.55 -0.92
CA SER A 187 1.00 12.82 -0.97
C SER A 187 1.81 13.90 -1.67
N ASP A 188 1.12 14.83 -2.33
CA ASP A 188 1.68 16.06 -2.88
C ASP A 188 1.22 17.32 -2.13
N GLY A 189 0.39 17.17 -1.11
CA GLY A 189 -0.22 18.29 -0.40
C GLY A 189 0.53 18.79 0.84
N TYR A 190 1.52 18.04 1.35
CA TYR A 190 2.30 18.48 2.52
C TYR A 190 3.21 19.67 2.20
N PRO A 191 3.52 20.53 3.18
CA PRO A 191 4.36 21.72 2.96
C PRO A 191 5.76 21.43 2.43
N ASP A 192 6.31 20.26 2.77
CA ASP A 192 7.64 19.78 2.38
C ASP A 192 7.63 18.84 1.17
N SER A 193 6.48 18.59 0.55
CA SER A 193 6.39 17.77 -0.66
C SER A 193 7.08 18.45 -1.86
N ARG A 194 7.76 17.65 -2.69
CA ARG A 194 8.45 18.07 -3.90
C ARG A 194 7.76 17.60 -5.18
N GLY A 195 6.63 17.00 -5.03
CA GLY A 195 5.77 16.33 -5.98
C GLY A 195 4.97 15.30 -5.21
N GLN A 196 4.78 14.12 -5.76
CA GLN A 196 4.32 12.98 -4.97
C GLN A 196 5.49 12.41 -4.19
N ASP A 197 5.40 12.48 -2.88
CA ASP A 197 6.41 11.95 -1.94
C ASP A 197 5.78 10.90 -1.02
N ILE A 198 6.61 10.01 -0.47
CA ILE A 198 6.17 8.98 0.48
C ILE A 198 6.21 9.54 1.90
N TYR A 199 5.10 9.37 2.62
CA TYR A 199 4.91 9.78 4.00
C TYR A 199 4.62 8.58 4.90
N VAL A 200 4.93 8.73 6.17
CA VAL A 200 4.57 7.78 7.23
C VAL A 200 3.88 8.50 8.37
N SER A 201 2.74 7.98 8.81
CA SER A 201 2.02 8.42 10.00
C SER A 201 1.98 7.31 11.02
N ARG A 202 2.16 7.66 12.29
CA ARG A 202 2.04 6.72 13.41
C ARG A 202 0.62 6.76 13.97
N GLN A 203 0.05 5.58 14.24
CA GLN A 203 -1.22 5.46 14.92
C GLN A 203 -1.09 5.92 16.37
N ARG A 204 -2.07 6.68 16.83
CA ARG A 204 -2.20 7.17 18.21
C ARG A 204 -2.91 6.14 19.09
N ALA A 205 -2.89 6.39 20.39
CA ALA A 205 -3.55 5.53 21.38
C ALA A 205 -5.08 5.44 21.20
N ASP A 206 -5.70 6.44 20.60
CA ASP A 206 -7.14 6.49 20.28
C ASP A 206 -7.48 5.78 18.95
N GLY A 207 -6.47 5.23 18.26
CA GLY A 207 -6.63 4.55 16.99
C GLY A 207 -6.55 5.46 15.75
N SER A 208 -6.53 6.79 15.91
CA SER A 208 -6.38 7.74 14.82
C SER A 208 -4.95 7.78 14.29
N PHE A 209 -4.77 8.28 13.05
CA PHE A 209 -3.47 8.56 12.48
C PHE A 209 -3.17 10.06 12.54
N GLY A 210 -1.90 10.40 12.79
CA GLY A 210 -1.42 11.77 12.78
C GLY A 210 -1.08 12.30 11.39
N PRO A 211 -0.59 13.54 11.29
CA PRO A 211 0.04 14.04 10.09
C PRO A 211 1.19 13.13 9.65
N GLY A 212 1.37 12.99 8.34
CA GLY A 212 2.51 12.26 7.79
C GLY A 212 3.82 12.98 8.00
N VAL A 213 4.89 12.20 8.20
CA VAL A 213 6.28 12.66 8.14
C VAL A 213 6.87 12.13 6.86
N ARG A 214 7.52 13.00 6.06
CA ARG A 214 8.14 12.61 4.80
C ARG A 214 9.24 11.58 5.04
N VAL A 215 9.22 10.47 4.30
CA VAL A 215 10.27 9.45 4.36
C VAL A 215 11.37 9.85 3.39
N ALA A 216 12.35 10.60 3.90
CA ALA A 216 13.37 11.24 3.08
C ALA A 216 14.21 10.26 2.25
N GLU A 217 14.45 9.06 2.78
CA GLU A 217 15.24 8.01 2.11
C GLU A 217 14.51 7.44 0.87
N LEU A 218 13.18 7.50 0.86
CA LEU A 218 12.37 6.97 -0.23
C LEU A 218 11.94 8.04 -1.24
N SER A 219 12.03 9.32 -0.85
CA SER A 219 11.48 10.44 -1.60
C SER A 219 12.59 11.30 -2.23
N THR A 220 12.47 11.59 -3.53
CA THR A 220 13.42 12.38 -4.32
C THR A 220 12.76 13.63 -4.89
N ASP A 221 13.34 14.25 -5.91
CA ASP A 221 12.70 15.33 -6.68
C ASP A 221 11.79 14.78 -7.81
N ALA A 222 11.74 13.46 -7.99
CA ALA A 222 10.83 12.76 -8.89
C ALA A 222 9.51 12.42 -8.18
N ALA A 223 8.56 11.82 -8.89
CA ALA A 223 7.36 11.27 -8.27
C ALA A 223 7.68 9.91 -7.66
N ASP A 224 7.66 9.84 -6.34
CA ASP A 224 7.86 8.64 -5.52
C ASP A 224 6.56 8.35 -4.78
N LEU A 225 5.85 7.30 -5.18
CA LEU A 225 4.47 7.11 -4.76
C LEU A 225 4.07 5.65 -4.57
N MET A 226 2.85 5.45 -4.05
CA MET A 226 2.20 4.15 -3.93
C MET A 226 3.01 3.12 -3.12
N PRO A 227 3.45 3.45 -1.90
CA PRO A 227 4.21 2.54 -1.07
C PRO A 227 3.40 1.34 -0.63
N ASN A 228 4.06 0.17 -0.51
CA ASN A 228 3.51 -0.99 0.17
C ASN A 228 4.60 -1.67 1.00
N VAL A 229 4.39 -1.71 2.30
CA VAL A 229 5.30 -2.32 3.26
C VAL A 229 4.94 -3.78 3.45
N ARG A 230 5.92 -4.69 3.36
CA ARG A 230 5.73 -6.09 3.70
C ARG A 230 5.35 -6.23 5.17
N ARG A 231 4.56 -7.27 5.49
CA ARG A 231 3.98 -7.49 6.82
C ARG A 231 5.00 -7.49 7.98
N ASP A 232 6.24 -7.89 7.74
CA ASP A 232 7.30 -7.86 8.75
C ASP A 232 7.96 -6.48 8.94
N GLY A 233 7.58 -5.50 8.13
CA GLY A 233 8.12 -4.16 8.18
C GLY A 233 9.53 -4.00 7.62
N LEU A 234 10.12 -5.02 6.98
CA LEU A 234 11.54 -5.03 6.58
C LEU A 234 11.78 -4.79 5.09
N GLU A 235 10.74 -4.82 4.27
CA GLU A 235 10.79 -4.52 2.84
C GLU A 235 9.63 -3.61 2.47
N ILE A 236 9.90 -2.65 1.61
CA ILE A 236 8.90 -1.76 1.01
C ILE A 236 9.10 -1.73 -0.50
N VAL A 237 8.00 -1.83 -1.23
CA VAL A 237 7.95 -1.59 -2.67
C VAL A 237 7.18 -0.29 -2.93
N PHE A 238 7.54 0.42 -3.97
CA PHE A 238 6.92 1.69 -4.34
C PHE A 238 7.12 1.97 -5.83
N SER A 239 6.33 2.86 -6.39
CA SER A 239 6.47 3.29 -7.78
C SER A 239 7.29 4.57 -7.85
N SER A 240 8.16 4.69 -8.85
CA SER A 240 8.96 5.91 -9.05
C SER A 240 9.35 6.09 -10.51
N ASN A 241 9.35 7.34 -10.96
CA ASN A 241 9.87 7.72 -12.29
C ASN A 241 11.28 8.36 -12.23
N ARG A 242 12.00 8.20 -11.11
CA ARG A 242 13.31 8.86 -10.84
C ARG A 242 14.41 8.57 -11.86
N THR A 243 14.27 7.52 -12.66
CA THR A 243 15.24 7.19 -13.72
C THR A 243 14.65 7.29 -15.12
N SER A 244 13.37 7.66 -15.26
CA SER A 244 12.71 7.77 -16.55
C SER A 244 12.76 9.20 -17.09
N ALA A 245 12.99 9.32 -18.39
CA ALA A 245 12.84 10.59 -19.12
C ALA A 245 11.36 10.93 -19.40
N ASP A 246 10.48 9.92 -19.43
CA ASP A 246 9.03 10.10 -19.54
C ASP A 246 8.41 10.14 -18.12
N PRO A 247 7.82 11.26 -17.70
CA PRO A 247 7.24 11.39 -16.35
C PRO A 247 6.05 10.44 -16.11
N ARG A 248 5.47 9.86 -17.17
CA ARG A 248 4.39 8.87 -17.04
C ARG A 248 4.93 7.48 -16.75
N ASN A 249 6.17 7.18 -17.11
CA ASN A 249 6.77 5.87 -16.93
C ASN A 249 7.21 5.72 -15.47
N GLN A 250 6.41 4.97 -14.72
CA GLN A 250 6.66 4.60 -13.34
C GLN A 250 7.20 3.17 -13.32
N ASP A 251 8.32 2.99 -12.65
CA ASP A 251 8.91 1.67 -12.39
C ASP A 251 8.67 1.26 -10.94
N ILE A 252 8.70 -0.05 -10.67
CA ILE A 252 8.65 -0.58 -9.31
C ILE A 252 10.06 -0.59 -8.72
N TRP A 253 10.21 0.13 -7.62
CA TRP A 253 11.42 0.22 -6.80
C TRP A 253 11.20 -0.51 -5.48
N TYR A 254 12.30 -0.86 -4.80
CA TYR A 254 12.23 -1.44 -3.49
C TYR A 254 13.33 -0.93 -2.56
N ALA A 255 13.03 -0.97 -1.27
CA ALA A 255 13.97 -0.68 -0.20
C ALA A 255 13.83 -1.73 0.89
N THR A 256 14.88 -1.89 1.67
CA THR A 256 14.92 -2.81 2.82
C THR A 256 15.53 -2.13 4.02
N ARG A 257 15.27 -2.69 5.21
CA ARG A 257 15.92 -2.30 6.45
C ARG A 257 16.22 -3.55 7.30
N PRO A 258 17.26 -3.51 8.15
CA PRO A 258 17.65 -4.68 8.97
C PRO A 258 16.64 -4.98 10.08
N ASP A 259 15.99 -3.96 10.60
CA ASP A 259 14.95 -4.01 11.62
C ASP A 259 13.98 -2.83 11.47
N THR A 260 12.88 -2.85 12.22
CA THR A 260 11.79 -1.88 12.08
C THR A 260 12.10 -0.50 12.67
N ALA A 261 13.14 -0.37 13.49
CA ALA A 261 13.62 0.90 14.03
C ALA A 261 14.66 1.59 13.13
N SER A 262 15.25 0.84 12.18
CA SER A 262 16.28 1.35 11.27
C SER A 262 15.66 2.10 10.07
N PRO A 263 16.38 3.10 9.49
CA PRO A 263 15.96 3.78 8.28
C PRO A 263 15.95 2.84 7.07
N TRP A 264 15.20 3.22 6.04
CA TRP A 264 15.14 2.49 4.78
C TRP A 264 16.44 2.66 3.97
N THR A 265 16.87 1.57 3.33
CA THR A 265 17.95 1.59 2.34
C THR A 265 17.35 1.21 0.99
N VAL A 266 17.30 2.15 0.04
CA VAL A 266 16.86 1.88 -1.33
C VAL A 266 17.84 0.91 -1.98
N ARG A 267 17.31 -0.18 -2.51
CA ARG A 267 18.09 -1.24 -3.18
C ARG A 267 18.16 -1.05 -4.68
N GLY A 268 17.17 -0.38 -5.24
CA GLY A 268 17.10 -0.07 -6.66
C GLY A 268 15.73 -0.35 -7.26
N ARG A 269 15.66 -0.24 -8.57
CA ARG A 269 14.57 -0.71 -9.39
C ARG A 269 14.56 -2.25 -9.44
N ILE A 270 13.40 -2.88 -9.51
CA ILE A 270 13.35 -4.32 -9.75
C ILE A 270 13.88 -4.59 -11.17
N GLU A 271 15.03 -5.25 -11.27
CA GLU A 271 15.73 -5.54 -12.52
C GLU A 271 15.14 -6.77 -13.22
N ASN A 272 13.86 -6.68 -13.60
CA ASN A 272 13.17 -7.69 -14.39
C ASN A 272 12.34 -6.99 -15.48
N PRO A 273 12.65 -7.20 -16.78
CA PRO A 273 11.95 -6.53 -17.87
C PRO A 273 10.48 -6.95 -18.03
N ASP A 274 10.09 -8.09 -17.44
CA ASP A 274 8.68 -8.51 -17.37
C ASP A 274 7.93 -7.85 -16.21
N ILE A 275 8.63 -7.15 -15.32
CA ILE A 275 8.02 -6.36 -14.24
C ILE A 275 8.08 -4.87 -14.58
N ASN A 276 9.26 -4.33 -14.87
CA ASN A 276 9.44 -2.95 -15.26
C ASN A 276 9.68 -2.86 -16.76
N THR A 277 8.65 -2.44 -17.52
CA THR A 277 8.70 -2.37 -18.98
C THR A 277 9.17 -1.01 -19.46
N LEU A 278 9.68 -0.94 -20.71
CA LEU A 278 10.16 0.31 -21.29
C LEU A 278 9.04 1.20 -21.83
N ASP A 279 7.89 0.62 -22.13
CA ASP A 279 6.77 1.25 -22.84
C ASP A 279 5.50 1.39 -22.01
N GLY A 280 5.62 1.22 -20.71
CA GLY A 280 4.50 1.24 -19.79
C GLY A 280 4.76 1.93 -18.46
N ALA A 281 3.76 1.99 -17.63
CA ALA A 281 3.86 2.34 -16.23
C ALA A 281 3.46 1.16 -15.37
N GLU A 282 4.29 0.83 -14.41
CA GLU A 282 4.02 -0.13 -13.37
C GLU A 282 3.72 0.60 -12.07
N THR A 283 2.50 0.42 -11.56
CA THR A 283 1.99 1.21 -10.45
C THR A 283 1.40 0.36 -9.35
N ARG A 284 1.39 0.89 -8.15
CA ARG A 284 0.76 0.26 -6.96
C ARG A 284 1.20 -1.19 -6.79
N ALA A 285 2.50 -1.40 -6.76
CA ALA A 285 3.05 -2.71 -6.39
C ALA A 285 2.69 -3.05 -4.94
N THR A 286 2.25 -4.30 -4.70
CA THR A 286 1.94 -4.80 -3.36
C THR A 286 2.49 -6.20 -3.15
N LEU A 287 2.97 -6.46 -1.94
CA LEU A 287 3.52 -7.75 -1.53
C LEU A 287 2.45 -8.57 -0.82
N SER A 288 2.35 -9.86 -1.16
CA SER A 288 1.59 -10.81 -0.33
C SER A 288 2.15 -10.87 1.09
N ALA A 289 1.32 -11.31 2.05
CA ALA A 289 1.71 -11.38 3.45
C ALA A 289 2.97 -12.22 3.70
N ASP A 290 3.19 -13.24 2.87
CA ASP A 290 4.37 -14.11 2.92
C ASP A 290 5.56 -13.60 2.08
N GLY A 291 5.39 -12.48 1.36
CA GLY A 291 6.40 -11.84 0.53
C GLY A 291 6.77 -12.61 -0.75
N THR A 292 5.99 -13.61 -1.15
CA THR A 292 6.30 -14.46 -2.33
C THR A 292 5.61 -14.02 -3.61
N ARG A 293 4.58 -13.17 -3.53
CA ARG A 293 3.85 -12.61 -4.68
C ARG A 293 3.97 -11.10 -4.67
N LEU A 294 4.16 -10.53 -5.85
CA LEU A 294 4.16 -9.11 -6.14
C LEU A 294 3.01 -8.87 -7.13
N TYR A 295 1.97 -8.18 -6.69
CA TYR A 295 0.89 -7.71 -7.54
C TYR A 295 1.14 -6.25 -7.91
N PHE A 296 0.76 -5.83 -9.12
CA PHE A 296 0.87 -4.45 -9.57
C PHE A 296 -0.06 -4.16 -10.75
N GLY A 297 -0.39 -2.91 -10.94
CA GLY A 297 -1.06 -2.43 -12.14
C GLY A 297 -0.05 -2.11 -13.23
N ARG A 298 -0.35 -2.43 -14.48
CA ARG A 298 0.44 -2.03 -15.65
C ARG A 298 -0.44 -1.41 -16.71
N LYS A 299 0.05 -0.35 -17.34
CA LYS A 299 -0.57 0.30 -18.47
C LYS A 299 0.47 0.61 -19.54
N HIS A 300 0.30 0.05 -20.74
CA HIS A 300 1.17 0.34 -21.88
C HIS A 300 0.75 1.62 -22.59
N PHE A 301 1.73 2.45 -22.99
CA PHE A 301 1.46 3.76 -23.58
C PHE A 301 1.16 3.73 -25.07
N ALA A 302 1.73 2.74 -25.80
CA ALA A 302 1.70 2.69 -27.26
C ALA A 302 0.68 1.71 -27.84
N GLN A 303 -0.17 1.10 -27.02
CA GLN A 303 -1.17 0.14 -27.52
C GLN A 303 -2.32 0.82 -28.28
N VAL A 304 -2.79 0.15 -29.35
CA VAL A 304 -3.95 0.57 -30.16
C VAL A 304 -4.88 -0.64 -30.31
N PRO A 305 -6.12 -0.60 -29.78
CA PRO A 305 -6.73 0.45 -28.97
C PRO A 305 -5.96 0.73 -27.65
N ALA A 306 -6.19 1.90 -27.07
CA ALA A 306 -5.49 2.30 -25.84
C ALA A 306 -5.64 1.23 -24.75
N ASP A 307 -4.53 0.86 -24.12
CA ASP A 307 -4.50 -0.05 -22.98
C ASP A 307 -5.24 0.59 -21.78
N PRO A 308 -6.32 -0.03 -21.29
CA PRO A 308 -7.01 0.51 -20.11
C PRO A 308 -6.18 0.38 -18.83
N GLY A 309 -5.27 -0.59 -18.78
CA GLY A 309 -4.48 -1.02 -17.64
C GLY A 309 -5.02 -2.29 -17.00
N ASP A 310 -4.11 -3.19 -16.70
CA ASP A 310 -4.35 -4.54 -16.17
C ASP A 310 -3.58 -4.79 -14.87
N VAL A 311 -4.09 -5.74 -14.06
CA VAL A 311 -3.38 -6.28 -12.90
C VAL A 311 -2.48 -7.43 -13.31
N TYR A 312 -1.23 -7.38 -12.86
CA TYR A 312 -0.22 -8.42 -13.06
C TYR A 312 0.24 -9.00 -11.73
N VAL A 313 0.81 -10.20 -11.78
CA VAL A 313 1.44 -10.86 -10.65
C VAL A 313 2.77 -11.49 -11.06
N SER A 314 3.78 -11.29 -10.24
CA SER A 314 5.06 -12.02 -10.28
C SER A 314 5.27 -12.79 -8.99
N THR A 315 6.08 -13.85 -9.03
CA THR A 315 6.37 -14.68 -7.86
C THR A 315 7.86 -14.81 -7.64
N ARG A 316 8.26 -14.99 -6.37
CA ARG A 316 9.61 -15.34 -5.96
C ARG A 316 9.59 -16.45 -4.90
N VAL A 317 10.68 -17.17 -4.75
CA VAL A 317 10.82 -18.22 -3.74
C VAL A 317 11.40 -17.65 -2.44
N LYS A 318 10.96 -18.19 -1.31
CA LYS A 318 11.67 -18.01 -0.04
C LYS A 318 12.91 -18.87 -0.06
N LEU A 319 14.05 -18.27 0.24
CA LEU A 319 15.30 -19.00 0.41
C LEU A 319 15.33 -19.50 1.86
N THR A 320 15.38 -20.81 2.03
CA THR A 320 15.70 -21.42 3.33
C THR A 320 17.13 -21.03 3.65
N GLY A 321 17.34 -20.24 4.72
CA GLY A 321 18.69 -19.98 5.20
C GLY A 321 19.40 -21.32 5.40
N SER A 322 20.47 -21.55 4.68
CA SER A 322 21.40 -22.61 5.04
C SER A 322 21.89 -22.27 6.44
N SER A 323 21.48 -23.05 7.44
CA SER A 323 22.21 -23.11 8.71
C SER A 323 23.66 -23.43 8.35
N GLY A 324 24.46 -22.36 8.23
CA GLY A 324 25.91 -22.54 8.14
C GLY A 324 26.36 -23.28 9.40
N LEU A 325 26.91 -24.43 9.17
CA LEU A 325 27.70 -25.20 10.13
C LEU A 325 28.93 -24.38 10.55
#